data_51196612863ce4e066650f93875b8b58
#
_entry.id   51196612863ce4e066650f93875b8b58
#
_cell.length_a   1.000
_cell.length_b   1.000
_cell.length_c   1.000
_cell.angle_alpha   90.00
_cell.angle_beta   90.00
_cell.angle_gamma   90.00
#
_symmetry.space_group_name_H-M   'P 1'
#
loop_
_entity.id
_entity.type
_entity.pdbx_description
1 polymer ?
#
loop_
_entity_poly.entity_id
_entity_poly.type
_entity_poly.pdbx_seq_one_letter_code
_entity_poly.pdbx_strand_id
1 'polypeptide(L)'
;MAYQNILVPVDGSETSFAAVAKAAELAKAFGSKITVVQVLTLDPYIAAEYITANQTNDLIERARASIVKTLEEAKQKFTEQGVEAETKLLEGQVIAREITNAAKDLNADLIVIGSHGRTGLKKLFLGSVAQSILSEGTTPVLIVRQ
;
A
#
# COMPACT_ATOMS: atom_id res chain seq x y z
N MET A 1 -19.29 8.09 -12.23
CA MET A 1 -19.58 7.67 -10.85
C MET A 1 -18.37 7.88 -9.98
N ALA A 2 -18.59 8.30 -8.74
CA ALA A 2 -17.50 8.51 -7.79
C ALA A 2 -16.85 7.17 -7.41
N TYR A 3 -15.53 7.21 -7.25
CA TYR A 3 -14.72 6.10 -6.73
C TYR A 3 -14.82 4.81 -7.54
N GLN A 4 -14.57 4.95 -8.83
CA GLN A 4 -14.54 3.78 -9.72
C GLN A 4 -13.29 2.92 -9.53
N ASN A 5 -12.15 3.55 -9.29
CA ASN A 5 -10.85 2.88 -9.12
C ASN A 5 -10.23 3.32 -7.80
N ILE A 6 -10.19 2.41 -6.85
CA ILE A 6 -9.62 2.67 -5.52
C ILE A 6 -8.26 1.97 -5.40
N LEU A 7 -7.25 2.73 -5.01
CA LEU A 7 -5.92 2.23 -4.72
C LEU A 7 -5.77 2.07 -3.20
N VAL A 8 -5.30 0.92 -2.75
CA VAL A 8 -5.16 0.61 -1.33
C VAL A 8 -3.72 0.19 -1.02
N PRO A 9 -2.88 1.13 -0.61
CA PRO A 9 -1.52 0.77 -0.16
C PRO A 9 -1.57 0.04 1.18
N VAL A 10 -0.80 -1.04 1.29
CA VAL A 10 -0.69 -1.83 2.52
C VAL A 10 0.77 -2.02 2.89
N ASP A 11 1.03 -2.32 4.15
CA ASP A 11 2.37 -2.61 4.66
C ASP A 11 2.38 -3.78 5.66
N GLY A 12 1.25 -4.47 5.81
CA GLY A 12 1.10 -5.57 6.75
C GLY A 12 0.73 -5.16 8.16
N SER A 13 0.60 -3.86 8.43
CA SER A 13 0.18 -3.37 9.74
C SER A 13 -1.32 -3.53 9.96
N GLU A 14 -1.75 -3.52 11.22
CA GLU A 14 -3.19 -3.56 11.56
C GLU A 14 -3.94 -2.37 10.97
N THR A 15 -3.30 -1.20 10.95
CA THR A 15 -3.89 0.01 10.39
C THR A 15 -4.10 -0.13 8.88
N SER A 16 -3.15 -0.76 8.17
CA SER A 16 -3.34 -0.99 6.73
C SER A 16 -4.47 -1.97 6.46
N PHE A 17 -4.67 -2.97 7.31
CA PHE A 17 -5.82 -3.88 7.18
C PHE A 17 -7.14 -3.20 7.56
N ALA A 18 -7.13 -2.23 8.47
CA ALA A 18 -8.31 -1.38 8.70
C ALA A 18 -8.68 -0.58 7.45
N ALA A 19 -7.68 -0.11 6.71
CA ALA A 19 -7.90 0.54 5.41
C ALA A 19 -8.50 -0.43 4.39
N VAL A 20 -8.05 -1.68 4.38
CA VAL A 20 -8.63 -2.73 3.51
C VAL A 20 -10.12 -2.90 3.82
N ALA A 21 -10.49 -3.01 5.09
CA ALA A 21 -11.89 -3.16 5.51
C ALA A 21 -12.74 -1.97 5.04
N LYS A 22 -12.24 -0.76 5.20
CA LYS A 22 -12.94 0.46 4.79
C LYS A 22 -13.09 0.53 3.26
N ALA A 23 -12.04 0.18 2.54
CA ALA A 23 -12.09 0.13 1.07
C ALA A 23 -13.10 -0.90 0.58
N ALA A 24 -13.23 -2.03 1.26
CA ALA A 24 -14.22 -3.04 0.91
C ALA A 24 -15.65 -2.50 1.07
N GLU A 25 -15.92 -1.75 2.15
CA GLU A 25 -17.23 -1.10 2.34
C GLU A 25 -17.53 -0.15 1.18
N LEU A 26 -16.56 0.67 0.79
CA LEU A 26 -16.72 1.62 -0.30
C LEU A 26 -16.94 0.91 -1.64
N ALA A 27 -16.17 -0.15 -1.90
CA ALA A 27 -16.29 -0.90 -3.15
C ALA A 27 -17.67 -1.55 -3.29
N LYS A 28 -18.23 -2.05 -2.18
CA LYS A 28 -19.60 -2.58 -2.20
C LYS A 28 -20.63 -1.50 -2.52
N ALA A 29 -20.46 -0.31 -1.93
CA ALA A 29 -21.40 0.79 -2.12
C ALA A 29 -21.34 1.38 -3.53
N PHE A 30 -20.16 1.49 -4.11
CA PHE A 30 -19.94 2.20 -5.38
C PHE A 30 -19.64 1.28 -6.58
N GLY A 31 -19.46 -0.02 -6.35
CA GLY A 31 -19.06 -0.94 -7.42
C GLY A 31 -17.62 -0.70 -7.87
N SER A 32 -16.75 -0.28 -6.96
CA SER A 32 -15.38 0.12 -7.27
C SER A 32 -14.49 -1.06 -7.63
N LYS A 33 -13.54 -0.82 -8.54
CA LYS A 33 -12.42 -1.72 -8.77
C LYS A 33 -11.34 -1.41 -7.72
N ILE A 34 -10.80 -2.45 -7.10
CA ILE A 34 -9.77 -2.33 -6.07
C ILE A 34 -8.42 -2.80 -6.63
N THR A 35 -7.38 -2.02 -6.39
CA THR A 35 -6.00 -2.45 -6.58
C THR A 35 -5.24 -2.25 -5.28
N VAL A 36 -4.73 -3.35 -4.72
CA VAL A 36 -3.92 -3.33 -3.50
C VAL A 36 -2.45 -3.30 -3.90
N VAL A 37 -1.69 -2.39 -3.31
CA VAL A 37 -0.26 -2.26 -3.63
C VAL A 37 0.59 -2.26 -2.36
N GLN A 38 1.80 -2.74 -2.51
CA GLN A 38 2.85 -2.56 -1.51
C GLN A 38 4.15 -2.29 -2.23
N VAL A 39 4.99 -1.42 -1.66
CA VAL A 39 6.24 -0.99 -2.26
C VAL A 39 7.40 -1.74 -1.64
N LEU A 40 8.20 -2.37 -2.49
CA LEU A 40 9.49 -2.92 -2.11
C LEU A 40 10.52 -1.80 -2.25
N THR A 41 11.11 -1.39 -1.13
CA THR A 41 12.18 -0.39 -1.15
C THR A 41 13.53 -1.07 -1.05
N LEU A 42 14.46 -0.62 -1.88
CA LEU A 42 15.85 -1.06 -1.83
C LEU A 42 16.65 0.09 -1.24
N ASP A 43 17.17 -0.12 -0.04
CA ASP A 43 18.06 0.86 0.57
C ASP A 43 19.46 0.66 0.00
N PRO A 44 20.00 1.62 -0.79
CA PRO A 44 21.33 1.48 -1.38
C PRO A 44 22.45 1.35 -0.34
N TYR A 45 22.24 1.86 0.86
CA TYR A 45 23.25 1.79 1.94
C TYR A 45 23.34 0.38 2.51
N ILE A 46 22.22 -0.30 2.67
CA ILE A 46 22.19 -1.70 3.13
C ILE A 46 22.87 -2.58 2.06
N ALA A 47 22.56 -2.35 0.80
CA ALA A 47 23.19 -3.10 -0.31
C ALA A 47 24.70 -2.88 -0.38
N ALA A 48 25.19 -1.69 0.00
CA ALA A 48 26.61 -1.37 -0.01
C ALA A 48 27.36 -1.97 1.18
N GLU A 49 26.70 -2.13 2.34
CA GLU A 49 27.33 -2.63 3.57
C GLU A 49 27.37 -4.15 3.68
N TYR A 50 26.46 -4.85 3.07
CA TYR A 50 26.31 -6.32 3.17
C TYR A 50 26.68 -7.09 1.90
N ILE A 51 27.49 -6.76 1.19
CA ILE A 51 28.65 -6.91 0.35
C ILE A 51 28.77 -8.17 -0.52
N THR A 52 27.92 -9.16 -0.51
CA THR A 52 27.91 -10.12 -1.61
C THR A 52 26.62 -9.99 -2.41
N ALA A 53 26.75 -10.09 -3.73
CA ALA A 53 25.58 -10.06 -4.62
C ALA A 53 24.55 -11.11 -4.22
N ASN A 54 25.02 -12.28 -3.75
CA ASN A 54 24.15 -13.38 -3.32
C ASN A 54 23.37 -13.03 -2.06
N GLN A 55 24.00 -12.38 -1.07
CA GLN A 55 23.33 -11.96 0.17
C GLN A 55 22.30 -10.87 -0.10
N THR A 56 22.61 -9.94 -0.98
CA THR A 56 21.68 -8.89 -1.39
C THR A 56 20.48 -9.50 -2.12
N ASN A 57 20.70 -10.46 -3.01
CA ASN A 57 19.63 -11.14 -3.72
C ASN A 57 18.73 -11.93 -2.76
N ASP A 58 19.29 -12.60 -1.76
CA ASP A 58 18.52 -13.34 -0.77
C ASP A 58 17.63 -12.40 0.06
N LEU A 59 18.14 -11.24 0.46
CA LEU A 59 17.36 -10.24 1.20
C LEU A 59 16.21 -9.69 0.36
N ILE A 60 16.47 -9.41 -0.92
CA ILE A 60 15.45 -8.92 -1.85
C ILE A 60 14.36 -9.98 -2.02
N GLU A 61 14.75 -11.24 -2.23
CA GLU A 61 13.77 -12.33 -2.41
C GLU A 61 12.92 -12.56 -1.18
N ARG A 62 13.50 -12.47 0.03
CA ARG A 62 12.75 -12.56 1.28
C ARG A 62 11.77 -11.40 1.45
N ALA A 63 12.22 -10.19 1.14
CA ALA A 63 11.37 -9.01 1.19
C ALA A 63 10.22 -9.12 0.19
N ARG A 64 10.51 -9.58 -1.02
CA ARG A 64 9.51 -9.80 -2.06
C ARG A 64 8.48 -10.85 -1.61
N ALA A 65 8.94 -11.97 -1.05
CA ALA A 65 8.06 -13.03 -0.56
C ALA A 65 7.15 -12.53 0.56
N SER A 66 7.69 -11.72 1.47
CA SER A 66 6.90 -11.10 2.55
C SER A 66 5.81 -10.19 2.00
N ILE A 67 6.13 -9.39 0.98
CA ILE A 67 5.16 -8.49 0.34
C ILE A 67 4.08 -9.29 -0.38
N VAL A 68 4.46 -10.31 -1.12
CA VAL A 68 3.49 -11.18 -1.81
C VAL A 68 2.51 -11.76 -0.80
N LYS A 69 3.01 -12.23 0.34
CA LYS A 69 2.17 -12.75 1.41
C LYS A 69 1.18 -11.69 1.93
N THR A 70 1.66 -10.48 2.20
CA THR A 70 0.79 -9.38 2.66
C THR A 70 -0.28 -9.05 1.62
N LEU A 71 0.09 -8.99 0.34
CA LEU A 71 -0.85 -8.72 -0.74
C LEU A 71 -1.92 -9.81 -0.86
N GLU A 72 -1.52 -11.08 -0.71
CA GLU A 72 -2.47 -12.21 -0.73
C GLU A 72 -3.42 -12.15 0.46
N GLU A 73 -2.93 -11.81 1.65
CA GLU A 73 -3.78 -11.64 2.83
C GLU A 73 -4.80 -10.52 2.62
N ALA A 74 -4.37 -9.39 2.05
CA ALA A 74 -5.26 -8.28 1.75
C ALA A 74 -6.32 -8.68 0.71
N LYS A 75 -5.90 -9.35 -0.34
CA LYS A 75 -6.82 -9.85 -1.38
C LYS A 75 -7.85 -10.80 -0.80
N GLN A 76 -7.44 -11.69 0.08
CA GLN A 76 -8.32 -12.63 0.75
C GLN A 76 -9.39 -11.90 1.57
N LYS A 77 -9.01 -10.84 2.26
CA LYS A 77 -9.96 -10.04 3.04
C LYS A 77 -11.01 -9.36 2.15
N PHE A 78 -10.63 -8.90 0.98
CA PHE A 78 -11.59 -8.39 0.00
C PHE A 78 -12.51 -9.49 -0.50
N THR A 79 -11.95 -10.65 -0.83
CA THR A 79 -12.74 -11.80 -1.31
C THR A 79 -13.77 -12.23 -0.27
N GLU A 80 -13.42 -12.26 1.01
CA GLU A 80 -14.34 -12.58 2.11
C GLU A 80 -15.52 -11.62 2.18
N GLN A 81 -15.33 -10.38 1.72
CA GLN A 81 -16.39 -9.37 1.66
C GLN A 81 -17.13 -9.36 0.32
N GLY A 82 -16.82 -10.29 -0.58
CA GLY A 82 -17.43 -10.34 -1.90
C GLY A 82 -16.91 -9.30 -2.88
N VAL A 83 -15.71 -8.77 -2.63
CA VAL A 83 -15.09 -7.74 -3.47
C VAL A 83 -13.88 -8.33 -4.19
N GLU A 84 -13.84 -8.17 -5.51
CA GLU A 84 -12.67 -8.56 -6.28
C GLU A 84 -11.59 -7.49 -6.16
N ALA A 85 -10.36 -7.93 -5.93
CA ALA A 85 -9.22 -7.03 -5.84
C ALA A 85 -8.05 -7.59 -6.64
N GLU A 86 -7.33 -6.69 -7.31
CA GLU A 86 -6.06 -7.00 -7.93
C GLU A 86 -4.94 -6.59 -6.99
N THR A 87 -3.81 -7.27 -7.08
CA THR A 87 -2.64 -6.95 -6.27
C THR A 87 -1.48 -6.55 -7.18
N LYS A 88 -0.64 -5.63 -6.70
CA LYS A 88 0.52 -5.20 -7.45
C LYS A 88 1.67 -4.89 -6.50
N LEU A 89 2.81 -5.53 -6.72
CA LEU A 89 4.05 -5.21 -6.03
C LEU A 89 4.74 -4.08 -6.78
N LEU A 90 5.03 -2.99 -6.09
CA LEU A 90 5.74 -1.84 -6.65
C LEU A 90 7.18 -1.85 -6.14
N GLU A 91 8.10 -1.31 -6.92
CA GLU A 91 9.51 -1.21 -6.53
C GLU A 91 9.98 0.24 -6.70
N GLY A 92 10.73 0.73 -5.74
CA GLY A 92 11.31 2.07 -5.81
C GLY A 92 11.95 2.48 -4.49
N GLN A 93 12.56 3.65 -4.48
CA GLN A 93 13.29 4.15 -3.32
C GLN A 93 12.42 4.97 -2.38
N VAL A 94 11.38 5.61 -2.90
CA VAL A 94 10.49 6.49 -2.12
C VAL A 94 9.08 5.93 -2.18
N ILE A 95 8.60 5.40 -1.07
CA ILE A 95 7.30 4.71 -0.99
C ILE A 95 6.16 5.58 -1.50
N ALA A 96 6.05 6.80 -0.99
CA ALA A 96 4.97 7.71 -1.35
C ALA A 96 4.95 8.02 -2.84
N ARG A 97 6.11 8.20 -3.45
CA ARG A 97 6.23 8.49 -4.87
C ARG A 97 5.75 7.32 -5.74
N GLU A 98 6.11 6.11 -5.37
CA GLU A 98 5.66 4.92 -6.08
C GLU A 98 4.14 4.76 -6.00
N ILE A 99 3.56 5.07 -4.84
CA ILE A 99 2.11 5.03 -4.65
C ILE A 99 1.43 6.10 -5.50
N THR A 100 1.92 7.34 -5.49
CA THR A 100 1.30 8.42 -6.28
C THR A 100 1.43 8.17 -7.79
N ASN A 101 2.55 7.59 -8.22
CA ASN A 101 2.72 7.20 -9.62
C ASN A 101 1.75 6.07 -9.99
N ALA A 102 1.58 5.07 -9.14
CA ALA A 102 0.63 3.99 -9.39
C ALA A 102 -0.81 4.52 -9.47
N ALA A 103 -1.16 5.49 -8.63
CA ALA A 103 -2.48 6.12 -8.68
C ALA A 103 -2.74 6.77 -10.04
N LYS A 104 -1.75 7.44 -10.59
CA LYS A 104 -1.86 8.03 -11.93
C LYS A 104 -1.97 6.98 -13.02
N ASP A 105 -1.08 5.97 -12.97
CA ASP A 105 -1.03 4.92 -14.00
C ASP A 105 -2.32 4.09 -14.05
N LEU A 106 -2.93 3.88 -12.90
CA LEU A 106 -4.15 3.09 -12.76
C LEU A 106 -5.43 3.94 -12.86
N ASN A 107 -5.30 5.25 -13.05
CA ASN A 107 -6.41 6.19 -13.04
C ASN A 107 -7.24 6.07 -11.76
N ALA A 108 -6.58 5.93 -10.63
CA ALA A 108 -7.26 5.86 -9.34
C ALA A 108 -7.91 7.21 -9.01
N ASP A 109 -9.14 7.17 -8.57
CA ASP A 109 -9.88 8.37 -8.15
C ASP A 109 -10.02 8.46 -6.62
N LEU A 110 -9.49 7.47 -5.91
CA LEU A 110 -9.38 7.49 -4.45
C LEU A 110 -8.22 6.61 -4.01
N ILE A 111 -7.45 7.09 -3.04
CA ILE A 111 -6.49 6.28 -2.30
C ILE A 111 -7.04 6.09 -0.89
N VAL A 112 -7.15 4.85 -0.42
CA VAL A 112 -7.56 4.53 0.94
C VAL A 112 -6.34 3.98 1.67
N ILE A 113 -5.87 4.69 2.68
CA ILE A 113 -4.62 4.36 3.36
C ILE A 113 -4.77 4.49 4.87
N GLY A 114 -4.05 3.67 5.63
CA GLY A 114 -4.00 3.78 7.08
C GLY A 114 -3.29 5.05 7.54
N SER A 115 -3.67 5.55 8.70
CA SER A 115 -3.12 6.78 9.25
C SER A 115 -1.65 6.67 9.63
N HIS A 116 -1.17 5.45 9.94
CA HIS A 116 0.24 5.17 10.26
C HIS A 116 0.58 3.75 9.84
N GLY A 117 1.89 3.48 9.66
CA GLY A 117 2.37 2.19 9.23
C GLY A 117 2.93 1.35 10.37
N ARG A 118 3.84 0.43 10.01
CA ARG A 118 4.46 -0.53 10.93
C ARG A 118 5.22 0.10 12.09
N THR A 119 5.70 1.32 11.95
CA THR A 119 6.49 1.98 12.98
C THR A 119 5.69 2.41 14.20
N GLY A 120 4.38 2.21 14.19
CA GLY A 120 3.53 2.35 15.37
C GLY A 120 3.53 3.73 16.00
N LEU A 121 3.60 4.77 15.20
CA LEU A 121 3.56 6.13 15.71
C LEU A 121 2.28 6.40 16.49
N LYS A 122 2.39 7.27 17.47
CA LYS A 122 1.29 7.61 18.36
C LYS A 122 0.04 8.04 17.58
N LYS A 123 -1.13 7.70 18.12
CA LYS A 123 -2.44 7.94 17.50
C LYS A 123 -2.70 9.37 17.02
N LEU A 124 -1.94 10.35 17.52
CA LEU A 124 -2.12 11.76 17.19
C LEU A 124 -1.38 12.21 15.93
N PHE A 125 -0.50 11.39 15.39
CA PHE A 125 0.34 11.76 14.26
C PHE A 125 0.01 10.97 13.02
N LEU A 126 -0.13 11.67 11.91
CA LEU A 126 -0.25 11.06 10.60
C LEU A 126 1.11 10.51 10.18
N GLY A 127 1.15 9.28 9.71
CA GLY A 127 2.40 8.64 9.25
C GLY A 127 3.04 9.38 8.08
N SER A 128 4.34 9.21 7.93
CA SER A 128 5.12 9.92 6.92
C SER A 128 4.68 9.62 5.48
N VAL A 129 4.33 8.37 5.19
CA VAL A 129 3.87 7.99 3.85
C VAL A 129 2.54 8.68 3.53
N ALA A 130 1.59 8.66 4.46
CA ALA A 130 0.29 9.33 4.26
C ALA A 130 0.47 10.84 4.09
N GLN A 131 1.33 11.46 4.88
CA GLN A 131 1.63 12.89 4.75
C GLN A 131 2.23 13.22 3.37
N SER A 132 3.17 12.42 2.92
CA SER A 132 3.82 12.64 1.62
C SER A 132 2.84 12.45 0.46
N ILE A 133 1.96 11.47 0.54
CA ILE A 133 0.92 11.27 -0.48
C ILE A 133 0.00 12.48 -0.54
N LEU A 134 -0.41 13.02 0.60
CA LEU A 134 -1.27 14.20 0.66
C LEU A 134 -0.60 15.44 0.07
N SER A 135 0.70 15.62 0.33
CA SER A 135 1.41 16.82 -0.13
C SER A 135 1.87 16.73 -1.58
N GLU A 136 2.20 15.56 -2.07
CA GLU A 136 2.78 15.37 -3.42
C GLU A 136 1.77 14.95 -4.48
N GLY A 137 0.69 14.28 -4.08
CA GLY A 137 -0.28 13.74 -5.00
C GLY A 137 -1.46 14.65 -5.25
N THR A 138 -2.22 14.32 -6.29
CA THR A 138 -3.45 15.03 -6.64
C THR A 138 -4.70 14.16 -6.49
N THR A 139 -4.54 12.85 -6.27
CA THR A 139 -5.65 11.93 -6.06
C THR A 139 -6.26 12.15 -4.68
N PRO A 140 -7.59 12.19 -4.55
CA PRO A 140 -8.23 12.21 -3.23
C PRO A 140 -7.79 11.06 -2.34
N VAL A 141 -7.64 11.34 -1.05
CA VAL A 141 -7.13 10.35 -0.09
C VAL A 141 -8.08 10.24 1.10
N LEU A 142 -8.48 9.03 1.41
CA LEU A 142 -9.20 8.72 2.63
C LEU A 142 -8.22 8.10 3.62
N ILE A 143 -8.04 8.76 4.75
CA ILE A 143 -7.17 8.29 5.82
C ILE A 143 -8.01 7.46 6.80
N VAL A 144 -7.61 6.22 7.03
CA VAL A 144 -8.33 5.33 7.94
C VAL A 144 -7.57 5.23 9.27
N ARG A 145 -8.26 5.50 10.33
CA ARG A 145 -7.75 5.36 11.70
C ARG A 145 -8.17 4.01 12.26
N GLN A 146 -7.36 3.54 13.16
CA GLN A 146 -7.65 2.29 13.85
C GLN A 146 -8.41 2.55 15.15
#